data_3380037cc2467d6e94c9b395b2f267d2
#
_entry.id   3380037cc2467d6e94c9b395b2f267d2
#
_cell.length_a   1.000
_cell.length_b   1.000
_cell.length_c   1.000
_cell.angle_alpha   90.00
_cell.angle_beta   90.00
_cell.angle_gamma   90.00
#
_symmetry.space_group_name_H-M   'P 1'
#
loop_
_entity.id
_entity.type
_entity.pdbx_description
1 polymer ?
#
loop_
_entity_poly.entity_id
_entity_poly.type
_entity_poly.pdbx_seq_one_letter_code
_entity_poly.pdbx_strand_id
1 'polypeptide(L)'
;VTFLHDEAALCAAFTTKGYVIVPAEDRAALDRIRDFVAAVAAQFLALPPPDDARRFLDELGPALADATTQNDLRLAIIDALLGASWFHDAYVACGRRTLETLVGNELAMQRGVGFSIQVPDDESAVLPLHSDVWSEDSPFEVVLWIPLVDVTRTKAMFALPLDRDTAWRERLATFADAGVEAFFRAVESDVEFLTVPYGHVLCFTHTMMHGNRTNRESTTRWSLNVRFKGLFTPYSDKKLGDFFMPLGLRPASRIGLQYRLPPGFDG
;
A
#
# COMPACT_ATOMS: atom_id res chain seq x y z
N VAL A 1 -17.61 -15.91 -17.73
CA VAL A 1 -16.26 -16.19 -17.22
C VAL A 1 -16.42 -17.09 -16.01
N THR A 2 -15.81 -18.29 -16.04
CA THR A 2 -15.83 -19.19 -14.89
C THR A 2 -14.58 -18.89 -14.07
N PHE A 3 -14.75 -18.29 -12.90
CA PHE A 3 -13.68 -18.10 -11.95
C PHE A 3 -13.34 -19.43 -11.27
N LEU A 4 -12.05 -19.66 -11.01
CA LEU A 4 -11.65 -20.70 -10.07
C LEU A 4 -12.25 -20.37 -8.69
N HIS A 5 -12.56 -21.39 -7.89
CA HIS A 5 -13.27 -21.19 -6.61
C HIS A 5 -12.55 -20.17 -5.71
N ASP A 6 -11.23 -20.22 -5.66
CA ASP A 6 -10.41 -19.30 -4.86
C ASP A 6 -10.47 -17.85 -5.39
N GLU A 7 -10.48 -17.66 -6.72
CA GLU A 7 -10.62 -16.33 -7.34
C GLU A 7 -12.01 -15.75 -7.10
N ALA A 8 -13.06 -16.57 -7.15
CA ALA A 8 -14.43 -16.12 -6.87
C ALA A 8 -14.56 -15.65 -5.42
N ALA A 9 -14.01 -16.37 -4.45
CA ALA A 9 -14.02 -15.99 -3.05
C ALA A 9 -13.22 -14.69 -2.80
N LEU A 10 -12.06 -14.54 -3.44
CA LEU A 10 -11.24 -13.35 -3.36
C LEU A 10 -11.95 -12.13 -3.95
N CYS A 11 -12.55 -12.27 -5.14
CA CYS A 11 -13.33 -11.21 -5.77
C CYS A 11 -14.55 -10.80 -4.92
N ALA A 12 -15.29 -11.77 -4.37
CA ALA A 12 -16.43 -11.50 -3.51
C ALA A 12 -16.03 -10.74 -2.25
N ALA A 13 -14.96 -11.17 -1.57
CA ALA A 13 -14.44 -10.50 -0.38
C ALA A 13 -14.00 -9.07 -0.70
N PHE A 14 -13.22 -8.86 -1.78
CA PHE A 14 -12.76 -7.54 -2.18
C PHE A 14 -13.93 -6.61 -2.55
N THR A 15 -14.91 -7.10 -3.30
CA THR A 15 -16.07 -6.30 -3.70
C THR A 15 -16.92 -5.90 -2.49
N THR A 16 -17.03 -6.79 -1.49
CA THR A 16 -17.85 -6.55 -0.28
C THR A 16 -17.12 -5.65 0.72
N LYS A 17 -15.86 -5.95 1.01
CA LYS A 17 -15.08 -5.28 2.06
C LYS A 17 -14.24 -4.11 1.56
N GLY A 18 -13.85 -4.09 0.28
CA GLY A 18 -12.87 -3.17 -0.28
C GLY A 18 -11.43 -3.58 -0.04
N TYR A 19 -11.20 -4.70 0.64
CA TYR A 19 -9.87 -5.22 0.91
C TYR A 19 -9.83 -6.75 1.02
N VAL A 20 -8.64 -7.31 0.86
CA VAL A 20 -8.32 -8.71 1.15
C VAL A 20 -6.94 -8.81 1.80
N ILE A 21 -6.78 -9.74 2.72
CA ILE A 21 -5.50 -10.10 3.34
C ILE A 21 -5.19 -11.53 2.90
N VAL A 22 -4.07 -11.71 2.23
CA VAL A 22 -3.67 -13.00 1.66
C VAL A 22 -2.22 -13.32 2.01
N PRO A 23 -1.82 -14.60 2.06
CA PRO A 23 -0.40 -14.94 2.16
C PRO A 23 0.42 -14.30 1.04
N ALA A 24 1.62 -13.81 1.35
CA ALA A 24 2.55 -13.35 0.32
C ALA A 24 2.88 -14.51 -0.62
N GLU A 25 2.71 -14.27 -1.93
CA GLU A 25 2.88 -15.31 -2.96
C GLU A 25 4.35 -15.74 -3.13
N ASP A 26 5.28 -14.82 -2.90
CA ASP A 26 6.72 -15.10 -2.85
C ASP A 26 7.28 -14.65 -1.49
N ARG A 27 7.44 -15.62 -0.60
CA ARG A 27 7.97 -15.36 0.74
C ARG A 27 9.45 -14.97 0.70
N ALA A 28 10.24 -15.51 -0.22
CA ALA A 28 11.66 -15.19 -0.33
C ALA A 28 11.85 -13.74 -0.81
N ALA A 29 11.01 -13.27 -1.72
CA ALA A 29 10.99 -11.87 -2.14
C ALA A 29 10.64 -10.93 -0.98
N LEU A 30 9.64 -11.28 -0.16
CA LEU A 30 9.27 -10.52 1.04
C LEU A 30 10.42 -10.48 2.07
N ASP A 31 11.03 -11.64 2.36
CA ASP A 31 12.15 -11.73 3.29
C ASP A 31 13.35 -10.87 2.78
N ARG A 32 13.65 -10.91 1.48
CA ARG A 32 14.69 -10.08 0.86
C ARG A 32 14.43 -8.58 1.04
N ILE A 33 13.18 -8.13 0.87
CA ILE A 33 12.82 -6.71 1.07
C ILE A 33 13.03 -6.33 2.53
N ARG A 34 12.55 -7.13 3.48
CA ARG A 34 12.70 -6.89 4.93
C ARG A 34 14.17 -6.82 5.33
N ASP A 35 14.96 -7.82 4.93
CA ASP A 35 16.37 -7.92 5.32
C ASP A 35 17.18 -6.75 4.75
N PHE A 36 16.86 -6.33 3.53
CA PHE A 36 17.45 -5.14 2.91
C PHE A 36 17.12 -3.85 3.68
N VAL A 37 15.83 -3.66 4.05
CA VAL A 37 15.40 -2.51 4.86
C VAL A 37 16.09 -2.51 6.21
N ALA A 38 16.20 -3.65 6.88
CA ALA A 38 16.89 -3.76 8.17
C ALA A 38 18.39 -3.42 8.04
N ALA A 39 19.05 -3.86 6.97
CA ALA A 39 20.45 -3.55 6.71
C ALA A 39 20.67 -2.05 6.44
N VAL A 40 19.80 -1.41 5.65
CA VAL A 40 19.85 0.04 5.40
C VAL A 40 19.63 0.82 6.70
N ALA A 41 18.66 0.41 7.52
CA ALA A 41 18.38 1.06 8.80
C ALA A 41 19.57 0.93 9.77
N ALA A 42 20.18 -0.24 9.86
CA ALA A 42 21.38 -0.46 10.69
C ALA A 42 22.54 0.42 10.22
N GLN A 43 22.79 0.47 8.91
CA GLN A 43 23.86 1.32 8.34
C GLN A 43 23.60 2.81 8.61
N PHE A 44 22.39 3.29 8.40
CA PHE A 44 22.01 4.70 8.63
C PHE A 44 22.22 5.12 10.09
N LEU A 45 21.86 4.24 11.03
CA LEU A 45 21.99 4.49 12.46
C LEU A 45 23.36 4.13 13.04
N ALA A 46 24.33 3.74 12.20
CA ALA A 46 25.65 3.27 12.61
C ALA A 46 25.60 2.11 13.63
N LEU A 47 24.62 1.21 13.46
CA LEU A 47 24.43 0.00 14.26
C LEU A 47 25.04 -1.22 13.54
N PRO A 48 25.41 -2.29 14.27
CA PRO A 48 25.83 -3.54 13.67
C PRO A 48 24.75 -4.14 12.75
N PRO A 49 25.12 -4.88 11.68
CA PRO A 49 24.16 -5.63 10.90
C PRO A 49 23.35 -6.57 11.78
N PRO A 50 22.00 -6.62 11.63
CA PRO A 50 21.17 -7.45 12.46
C PRO A 50 21.27 -8.94 12.09
N ASP A 51 21.37 -9.81 13.09
CA ASP A 51 21.27 -11.27 12.92
C ASP A 51 19.80 -11.70 12.69
N ASP A 52 18.83 -10.97 13.23
CA ASP A 52 17.39 -11.13 13.08
C ASP A 52 16.77 -9.79 12.67
N ALA A 53 16.52 -9.65 11.36
CA ALA A 53 15.97 -8.43 10.79
C ALA A 53 14.58 -8.07 11.35
N ARG A 54 13.74 -9.08 11.65
CA ARG A 54 12.39 -8.84 12.18
C ARG A 54 12.46 -8.26 13.59
N ARG A 55 13.21 -8.92 14.45
CA ARG A 55 13.40 -8.46 15.83
C ARG A 55 14.03 -7.07 15.87
N PHE A 56 15.05 -6.85 15.04
CA PHE A 56 15.70 -5.56 14.91
C PHE A 56 14.70 -4.45 14.56
N LEU A 57 13.89 -4.64 13.53
CA LEU A 57 12.88 -3.65 13.13
C LEU A 57 11.81 -3.44 14.22
N ASP A 58 11.34 -4.49 14.87
CA ASP A 58 10.36 -4.39 15.97
C ASP A 58 10.89 -3.53 17.14
N GLU A 59 12.17 -3.68 17.49
CA GLU A 59 12.79 -3.06 18.67
C GLU A 59 13.46 -1.69 18.39
N LEU A 60 13.47 -1.21 17.16
CA LEU A 60 14.22 -0.01 16.76
C LEU A 60 13.58 1.32 17.25
N GLY A 61 12.37 1.29 17.80
CA GLY A 61 11.64 2.48 18.25
C GLY A 61 12.46 3.48 19.07
N PRO A 62 13.21 3.08 20.12
CA PRO A 62 13.99 3.99 20.92
C PRO A 62 15.06 4.79 20.15
N ALA A 63 15.63 4.21 19.09
CA ALA A 63 16.62 4.89 18.23
C ALA A 63 15.96 5.89 17.24
N LEU A 64 14.63 5.87 17.14
CA LEU A 64 13.82 6.69 16.25
C LEU A 64 12.88 7.65 17.01
N ALA A 65 13.22 8.00 18.23
CA ALA A 65 12.39 8.90 19.05
C ALA A 65 12.36 10.35 18.51
N ASP A 66 13.32 10.73 17.67
CA ASP A 66 13.33 12.04 17.00
C ASP A 66 12.69 11.94 15.62
N ALA A 67 11.66 12.77 15.38
CA ALA A 67 10.89 12.78 14.13
C ALA A 67 11.74 13.12 12.89
N THR A 68 12.80 13.95 13.04
CA THR A 68 13.72 14.27 11.95
C THR A 68 14.51 13.03 11.56
N THR A 69 15.13 12.37 12.53
CA THR A 69 15.89 11.13 12.32
C THR A 69 15.00 10.04 11.70
N GLN A 70 13.76 9.90 12.17
CA GLN A 70 12.78 8.97 11.62
C GLN A 70 12.46 9.27 10.15
N ASN A 71 12.23 10.55 9.80
CA ASN A 71 11.94 10.95 8.43
C ASN A 71 13.16 10.78 7.51
N ASP A 72 14.35 11.15 7.97
CA ASP A 72 15.59 11.01 7.19
C ASP A 72 15.91 9.54 6.91
N LEU A 73 15.74 8.66 7.91
CA LEU A 73 15.83 7.22 7.71
C LEU A 73 14.79 6.71 6.72
N ARG A 74 13.55 7.17 6.83
CA ARG A 74 12.48 6.81 5.90
C ARG A 74 12.84 7.15 4.46
N LEU A 75 13.37 8.35 4.22
CA LEU A 75 13.80 8.79 2.89
C LEU A 75 15.01 7.98 2.40
N ALA A 76 16.01 7.73 3.26
CA ALA A 76 17.16 6.90 2.91
C ALA A 76 16.77 5.47 2.50
N ILE A 77 15.78 4.88 3.18
CA ILE A 77 15.25 3.55 2.81
C ILE A 77 14.52 3.61 1.46
N ILE A 78 13.69 4.62 1.22
CA ILE A 78 13.00 4.80 -0.06
C ILE A 78 14.02 4.89 -1.20
N ASP A 79 15.04 5.73 -1.06
CA ASP A 79 16.07 5.92 -2.07
C ASP A 79 16.85 4.63 -2.33
N ALA A 80 17.22 3.90 -1.27
CA ALA A 80 17.94 2.63 -1.38
C ALA A 80 17.08 1.55 -2.08
N LEU A 81 15.79 1.45 -1.75
CA LEU A 81 14.87 0.51 -2.40
C LEU A 81 14.68 0.84 -3.88
N LEU A 82 14.44 2.10 -4.23
CA LEU A 82 14.25 2.52 -5.62
C LEU A 82 15.54 2.42 -6.44
N GLY A 83 16.71 2.56 -5.82
CA GLY A 83 18.01 2.31 -6.42
C GLY A 83 18.32 0.82 -6.65
N ALA A 84 17.62 -0.09 -6.01
CA ALA A 84 17.82 -1.53 -6.14
C ALA A 84 17.06 -2.09 -7.35
N SER A 85 17.75 -2.50 -8.40
CA SER A 85 17.15 -2.98 -9.67
C SER A 85 16.19 -4.17 -9.51
N TRP A 86 16.28 -4.90 -8.43
CA TRP A 86 15.45 -6.07 -8.12
C TRP A 86 14.17 -5.72 -7.35
N PHE A 87 14.05 -4.49 -6.80
CA PHE A 87 13.01 -4.16 -5.83
C PHE A 87 11.59 -4.27 -6.41
N HIS A 88 11.34 -3.66 -7.56
CA HIS A 88 10.00 -3.68 -8.16
C HIS A 88 9.52 -5.10 -8.48
N ASP A 89 10.41 -5.95 -9.02
CA ASP A 89 10.08 -7.34 -9.33
C ASP A 89 9.79 -8.15 -8.05
N ALA A 90 10.59 -7.98 -7.01
CA ALA A 90 10.35 -8.62 -5.71
C ALA A 90 9.06 -8.14 -5.06
N TYR A 91 8.77 -6.84 -5.14
CA TYR A 91 7.55 -6.27 -4.59
C TYR A 91 6.31 -6.85 -5.28
N VAL A 92 6.30 -6.86 -6.60
CA VAL A 92 5.21 -7.44 -7.40
C VAL A 92 5.05 -8.93 -7.13
N ALA A 93 6.15 -9.67 -6.98
CA ALA A 93 6.11 -11.11 -6.71
C ALA A 93 5.36 -11.45 -5.40
N CYS A 94 5.31 -10.53 -4.43
CA CYS A 94 4.58 -10.75 -3.19
C CYS A 94 3.05 -10.85 -3.37
N GLY A 95 2.47 -10.35 -4.48
CA GLY A 95 1.02 -10.37 -4.68
C GLY A 95 0.57 -10.34 -6.14
N ARG A 96 1.39 -10.84 -7.09
CA ARG A 96 1.14 -10.77 -8.53
C ARG A 96 -0.20 -11.35 -8.94
N ARG A 97 -0.50 -12.59 -8.55
CA ARG A 97 -1.75 -13.28 -8.92
C ARG A 97 -2.97 -12.59 -8.33
N THR A 98 -2.86 -12.15 -7.08
CA THR A 98 -3.90 -11.37 -6.41
C THR A 98 -4.18 -10.08 -7.17
N LEU A 99 -3.14 -9.32 -7.55
CA LEU A 99 -3.29 -8.11 -8.35
C LEU A 99 -3.88 -8.41 -9.74
N GLU A 100 -3.43 -9.45 -10.43
CA GLU A 100 -3.98 -9.84 -11.72
C GLU A 100 -5.46 -10.25 -11.63
N THR A 101 -5.87 -10.88 -10.53
CA THR A 101 -7.27 -11.22 -10.27
C THR A 101 -8.12 -9.97 -9.98
N LEU A 102 -7.64 -9.05 -9.14
CA LEU A 102 -8.40 -7.88 -8.72
C LEU A 102 -8.44 -6.77 -9.78
N VAL A 103 -7.37 -6.61 -10.56
CA VAL A 103 -7.17 -5.43 -11.43
C VAL A 103 -7.10 -5.82 -12.90
N GLY A 104 -6.50 -6.97 -13.23
CA GLY A 104 -6.25 -7.44 -14.58
C GLY A 104 -4.78 -7.73 -14.85
N ASN A 105 -4.49 -8.30 -16.01
CA ASN A 105 -3.16 -8.81 -16.35
C ASN A 105 -2.29 -7.84 -17.17
N GLU A 106 -2.79 -6.65 -17.45
CA GLU A 106 -2.04 -5.52 -18.01
C GLU A 106 -2.13 -4.37 -17.00
N LEU A 107 -1.09 -4.30 -16.18
CA LEU A 107 -1.06 -3.42 -15.02
C LEU A 107 -0.19 -2.18 -15.28
N ALA A 108 -0.59 -1.08 -14.68
CA ALA A 108 0.27 0.05 -14.38
C ALA A 108 0.62 0.02 -12.89
N MET A 109 1.91 0.16 -12.58
CA MET A 109 2.48 0.18 -11.24
C MET A 109 3.05 1.56 -10.94
N GLN A 110 2.83 2.07 -9.74
CA GLN A 110 3.50 3.27 -9.24
C GLN A 110 5.03 3.08 -9.28
N ARG A 111 5.77 4.09 -9.79
CA ARG A 111 7.24 4.06 -9.85
C ARG A 111 7.89 4.19 -8.49
N GLY A 112 7.35 5.06 -7.66
CA GLY A 112 7.79 5.27 -6.30
C GLY A 112 7.23 4.22 -5.35
N VAL A 113 7.66 4.27 -4.09
CA VAL A 113 7.15 3.45 -3.00
C VAL A 113 6.75 4.35 -1.83
N GLY A 114 5.58 4.13 -1.27
CA GLY A 114 5.22 4.66 0.02
C GLY A 114 5.88 3.81 1.11
N PHE A 115 6.55 4.44 2.06
CA PHE A 115 7.18 3.78 3.19
C PHE A 115 6.74 4.44 4.49
N SER A 116 6.33 3.65 5.47
CA SER A 116 5.84 4.15 6.76
C SER A 116 6.57 3.46 7.90
N ILE A 117 7.07 4.29 8.82
CA ILE A 117 7.59 3.88 10.12
C ILE A 117 6.64 4.46 11.16
N GLN A 118 6.09 3.61 12.04
CA GLN A 118 5.23 4.08 13.13
C GLN A 118 5.78 3.58 14.46
N VAL A 119 6.49 4.47 15.11
CA VAL A 119 7.12 4.24 16.41
C VAL A 119 6.06 4.19 17.51
N PRO A 120 6.26 3.43 18.59
CA PRO A 120 5.40 3.47 19.77
C PRO A 120 5.22 4.88 20.33
N ASP A 121 3.99 5.23 20.67
CA ASP A 121 3.57 6.49 21.28
C ASP A 121 3.91 7.78 20.48
N ASP A 122 4.31 7.64 19.22
CA ASP A 122 4.58 8.76 18.30
C ASP A 122 3.35 9.07 17.45
N GLU A 123 3.02 10.36 17.37
CA GLU A 123 1.90 10.86 16.55
C GLU A 123 2.34 11.44 15.21
N SER A 124 3.64 11.56 14.94
CA SER A 124 4.16 12.16 13.72
C SER A 124 3.81 11.38 12.45
N ALA A 125 3.60 10.06 12.57
CA ALA A 125 3.22 9.16 11.50
C ALA A 125 1.72 8.83 11.45
N VAL A 126 0.88 9.55 12.20
CA VAL A 126 -0.57 9.34 12.21
C VAL A 126 -1.17 9.92 10.93
N LEU A 127 -1.91 9.06 10.22
CA LEU A 127 -2.74 9.44 9.08
C LEU A 127 -4.21 9.39 9.52
N PRO A 128 -4.88 10.54 9.64
CA PRO A 128 -6.31 10.59 9.94
C PRO A 128 -7.14 9.79 8.94
N LEU A 129 -8.40 9.53 9.26
CA LEU A 129 -9.34 8.89 8.35
C LEU A 129 -9.40 9.67 7.03
N HIS A 130 -9.19 8.97 5.94
CA HIS A 130 -9.24 9.51 4.58
C HIS A 130 -9.59 8.39 3.58
N SER A 131 -9.88 8.80 2.37
CA SER A 131 -9.91 7.93 1.20
C SER A 131 -8.92 8.52 0.18
N ASP A 132 -8.09 7.69 -0.44
CA ASP A 132 -7.06 8.16 -1.38
C ASP A 132 -7.67 8.97 -2.55
N VAL A 133 -8.88 8.61 -2.97
CA VAL A 133 -9.60 9.35 -4.02
C VAL A 133 -9.92 10.80 -3.65
N TRP A 134 -9.88 11.19 -2.39
CA TRP A 134 -10.04 12.59 -1.98
C TRP A 134 -8.82 13.44 -2.32
N SER A 135 -7.68 12.81 -2.61
CA SER A 135 -6.44 13.45 -3.05
C SER A 135 -6.20 13.27 -4.55
N GLU A 136 -7.28 13.21 -5.34
CA GLU A 136 -7.26 13.12 -6.81
C GLU A 136 -6.65 11.82 -7.36
N ASP A 137 -6.57 10.78 -6.54
CA ASP A 137 -6.21 9.44 -7.01
C ASP A 137 -7.38 8.80 -7.77
N SER A 138 -7.05 7.93 -8.72
CA SER A 138 -8.07 7.25 -9.51
C SER A 138 -8.82 6.20 -8.68
N PRO A 139 -10.16 6.11 -8.77
CA PRO A 139 -10.94 5.09 -8.07
C PRO A 139 -10.71 3.67 -8.61
N PHE A 140 -9.98 3.53 -9.72
CA PHE A 140 -9.60 2.25 -10.31
C PHE A 140 -8.28 1.70 -9.77
N GLU A 141 -7.72 2.32 -8.75
CA GLU A 141 -6.45 1.90 -8.14
C GLU A 141 -6.67 0.93 -6.99
N VAL A 142 -5.73 0.00 -6.88
CA VAL A 142 -5.59 -0.94 -5.77
C VAL A 142 -4.20 -0.76 -5.17
N VAL A 143 -4.14 -0.66 -3.86
CA VAL A 143 -2.87 -0.64 -3.11
C VAL A 143 -2.50 -2.08 -2.77
N LEU A 144 -1.27 -2.48 -3.07
CA LEU A 144 -0.61 -3.60 -2.42
C LEU A 144 0.18 -3.03 -1.23
N TRP A 145 -0.23 -3.40 -0.03
CA TRP A 145 0.41 -2.97 1.21
C TRP A 145 1.13 -4.16 1.86
N ILE A 146 2.40 -3.98 2.18
CA ILE A 146 3.28 -5.04 2.67
C ILE A 146 3.86 -4.66 4.03
N PRO A 147 3.53 -5.37 5.12
CA PRO A 147 4.19 -5.20 6.41
C PRO A 147 5.52 -5.95 6.45
N LEU A 148 6.53 -5.38 7.11
CA LEU A 148 7.83 -6.00 7.33
C LEU A 148 7.95 -6.64 8.73
N VAL A 149 6.95 -6.45 9.56
CA VAL A 149 6.80 -7.00 10.92
C VAL A 149 5.35 -7.42 11.11
N ASP A 150 5.03 -8.11 12.21
CA ASP A 150 3.62 -8.36 12.54
C ASP A 150 2.88 -7.07 12.84
N VAL A 151 1.72 -6.88 12.23
CA VAL A 151 0.88 -5.70 12.42
C VAL A 151 -0.45 -6.13 13.03
N THR A 152 -0.68 -5.67 14.25
CA THR A 152 -1.86 -6.03 15.04
C THR A 152 -2.32 -4.84 15.88
N ARG A 153 -3.56 -4.84 16.31
CA ARG A 153 -4.13 -3.88 17.26
C ARG A 153 -3.87 -2.41 16.85
N THR A 154 -3.28 -1.60 17.73
CA THR A 154 -3.02 -0.18 17.46
C THR A 154 -1.87 0.07 16.47
N LYS A 155 -1.02 -0.94 16.20
CA LYS A 155 -0.06 -0.92 15.07
C LYS A 155 -0.75 -0.99 13.70
N ALA A 156 -1.99 -1.50 13.66
CA ALA A 156 -2.71 -1.71 12.41
C ALA A 156 -3.28 -0.41 11.84
N MET A 157 -3.41 -0.37 10.53
CA MET A 157 -4.34 0.57 9.94
C MET A 157 -5.77 0.14 10.26
N PHE A 158 -6.66 1.10 10.41
CA PHE A 158 -8.10 0.84 10.42
C PHE A 158 -8.68 1.08 9.02
N ALA A 159 -9.75 0.38 8.72
CA ALA A 159 -10.53 0.54 7.50
C ALA A 159 -12.02 0.59 7.84
N LEU A 160 -12.77 1.38 7.09
CA LEU A 160 -14.23 1.29 7.04
C LEU A 160 -14.60 0.42 5.84
N PRO A 161 -15.04 -0.84 6.06
CA PRO A 161 -15.37 -1.74 4.96
C PRO A 161 -16.48 -1.20 4.07
N LEU A 162 -16.42 -1.49 2.76
CA LEU A 162 -17.36 -0.95 1.78
C LEU A 162 -18.82 -1.33 2.06
N ASP A 163 -19.06 -2.48 2.67
CA ASP A 163 -20.41 -2.92 3.07
C ASP A 163 -21.03 -2.08 4.20
N ARG A 164 -20.23 -1.26 4.88
CA ARG A 164 -20.68 -0.30 5.92
C ARG A 164 -20.52 1.15 5.49
N ASP A 165 -19.80 1.41 4.43
CA ASP A 165 -19.33 2.71 3.98
C ASP A 165 -20.44 3.57 3.36
N THR A 166 -21.39 2.98 2.61
CA THR A 166 -22.38 3.72 1.80
C THR A 166 -23.18 4.73 2.64
N ALA A 167 -23.69 4.32 3.79
CA ALA A 167 -24.47 5.20 4.67
C ALA A 167 -23.62 6.36 5.25
N TRP A 168 -22.33 6.15 5.44
CA TRP A 168 -21.40 7.16 5.93
C TRP A 168 -20.96 8.13 4.85
N ARG A 169 -20.80 7.67 3.60
CA ARG A 169 -20.49 8.55 2.45
C ARG A 169 -21.59 9.58 2.22
N GLU A 170 -22.86 9.16 2.31
CA GLU A 170 -24.00 10.07 2.18
C GLU A 170 -24.03 11.14 3.26
N ARG A 171 -23.46 10.86 4.43
CA ARG A 171 -23.42 11.77 5.58
C ARG A 171 -22.12 12.58 5.66
N LEU A 172 -21.12 12.29 4.85
CA LEU A 172 -19.79 12.91 4.94
C LEU A 172 -19.87 14.46 4.95
N ALA A 173 -20.71 15.02 4.07
CA ALA A 173 -20.88 16.48 3.98
C ALA A 173 -21.38 17.12 5.28
N THR A 174 -22.08 16.37 6.15
CA THR A 174 -22.55 16.89 7.44
C THR A 174 -21.44 17.09 8.46
N PHE A 175 -20.24 16.59 8.19
CA PHE A 175 -19.07 16.71 9.04
C PHE A 175 -18.06 17.76 8.51
N ALA A 176 -18.38 18.49 7.41
CA ALA A 176 -17.45 19.43 6.79
C ALA A 176 -16.90 20.48 7.79
N ASP A 177 -17.77 21.03 8.64
CA ASP A 177 -17.37 22.03 9.65
C ASP A 177 -16.78 21.40 10.91
N ALA A 178 -17.17 20.17 11.24
CA ALA A 178 -16.70 19.46 12.44
C ALA A 178 -15.35 18.78 12.25
N GLY A 179 -14.94 18.55 11.01
CA GLY A 179 -13.65 17.99 10.63
C GLY A 179 -13.58 16.45 10.70
N VAL A 180 -12.47 15.91 10.17
CA VAL A 180 -12.28 14.48 9.98
C VAL A 180 -12.23 13.69 11.30
N GLU A 181 -11.78 14.31 12.39
CA GLU A 181 -11.73 13.64 13.70
C GLU A 181 -13.13 13.44 14.28
N ALA A 182 -14.03 14.41 14.12
CA ALA A 182 -15.44 14.25 14.50
C ALA A 182 -16.12 13.16 13.67
N PHE A 183 -15.79 13.10 12.38
CA PHE A 183 -16.26 12.02 11.50
C PHE A 183 -15.73 10.65 11.93
N PHE A 184 -14.43 10.55 12.24
CA PHE A 184 -13.85 9.29 12.72
C PHE A 184 -14.58 8.79 13.98
N ARG A 185 -14.82 9.65 14.97
CA ARG A 185 -15.55 9.27 16.19
C ARG A 185 -16.96 8.76 15.90
N ALA A 186 -17.62 9.30 14.89
CA ALA A 186 -18.95 8.87 14.50
C ALA A 186 -18.94 7.47 13.85
N VAL A 187 -17.88 7.11 13.09
CA VAL A 187 -17.77 5.83 12.39
C VAL A 187 -16.98 4.79 13.17
N GLU A 188 -16.42 5.11 14.33
CA GLU A 188 -15.46 4.28 15.07
C GLU A 188 -15.97 2.88 15.38
N SER A 189 -17.28 2.71 15.61
CA SER A 189 -17.89 1.40 15.84
C SER A 189 -17.94 0.52 14.59
N ASP A 190 -17.83 1.12 13.40
CA ASP A 190 -17.95 0.43 12.11
C ASP A 190 -16.59 0.14 11.46
N VAL A 191 -15.50 0.75 11.95
CA VAL A 191 -14.16 0.48 11.44
C VAL A 191 -13.59 -0.83 11.97
N GLU A 192 -12.70 -1.43 11.17
CA GLU A 192 -11.95 -2.63 11.53
C GLU A 192 -10.45 -2.32 11.56
N PHE A 193 -9.75 -2.65 12.66
CA PHE A 193 -8.29 -2.62 12.70
C PHE A 193 -7.73 -3.88 12.04
N LEU A 194 -7.04 -3.71 10.93
CA LEU A 194 -6.65 -4.80 10.04
C LEU A 194 -5.39 -5.51 10.54
N THR A 195 -5.56 -6.66 11.18
CA THR A 195 -4.43 -7.51 11.57
C THR A 195 -3.80 -8.16 10.34
N VAL A 196 -2.53 -7.83 10.06
CA VAL A 196 -1.76 -8.39 8.96
C VAL A 196 -0.46 -8.99 9.52
N PRO A 197 -0.40 -10.32 9.74
CA PRO A 197 0.81 -10.97 10.21
C PRO A 197 1.91 -10.87 9.14
N TYR A 198 3.16 -10.84 9.58
CA TYR A 198 4.28 -10.95 8.66
C TYR A 198 4.19 -12.22 7.80
N GLY A 199 4.40 -12.08 6.51
CA GLY A 199 4.16 -13.17 5.56
C GLY A 199 2.82 -13.10 4.86
N HIS A 200 2.00 -12.09 5.19
CA HIS A 200 0.78 -11.75 4.48
C HIS A 200 0.90 -10.35 3.87
N VAL A 201 0.08 -10.09 2.87
CA VAL A 201 -0.06 -8.80 2.22
C VAL A 201 -1.53 -8.38 2.26
N LEU A 202 -1.75 -7.07 2.26
CA LEU A 202 -3.07 -6.47 2.21
C LEU A 202 -3.24 -5.79 0.83
N CYS A 203 -4.30 -6.17 0.11
CA CYS A 203 -4.75 -5.42 -1.07
C CYS A 203 -6.02 -4.67 -0.72
N PHE A 204 -6.09 -3.36 -1.02
CA PHE A 204 -7.30 -2.56 -0.78
C PHE A 204 -7.53 -1.52 -1.90
N THR A 205 -8.80 -1.17 -2.10
CA THR A 205 -9.18 -0.15 -3.08
C THR A 205 -8.98 1.27 -2.55
N HIS A 206 -8.58 2.19 -3.42
CA HIS A 206 -8.43 3.61 -3.09
C HIS A 206 -9.71 4.29 -2.61
N THR A 207 -10.87 3.71 -2.92
CA THR A 207 -12.17 4.25 -2.50
C THR A 207 -12.51 3.94 -1.05
N MET A 208 -11.81 2.99 -0.42
CA MET A 208 -12.05 2.60 0.97
C MET A 208 -11.54 3.67 1.94
N MET A 209 -12.39 4.12 2.85
CA MET A 209 -11.96 5.01 3.93
C MET A 209 -11.10 4.25 4.93
N HIS A 210 -9.91 4.78 5.21
CA HIS A 210 -8.92 4.15 6.08
C HIS A 210 -8.03 5.18 6.76
N GLY A 211 -7.14 4.71 7.62
CA GLY A 211 -6.16 5.55 8.31
C GLY A 211 -5.40 4.74 9.35
N ASN A 212 -4.69 5.43 10.22
CA ASN A 212 -4.08 4.82 11.39
C ASN A 212 -4.26 5.69 12.63
N ARG A 213 -3.95 5.12 13.77
CA ARG A 213 -3.92 5.82 15.08
C ARG A 213 -2.54 5.69 15.68
N THR A 214 -2.29 6.41 16.74
CA THR A 214 -1.05 6.30 17.51
C THR A 214 -0.80 4.83 17.88
N ASN A 215 0.37 4.34 17.56
CA ASN A 215 0.80 3.00 17.94
C ASN A 215 1.01 2.92 19.47
N ARG A 216 0.16 2.19 20.17
CA ARG A 216 0.25 1.97 21.63
C ARG A 216 0.88 0.61 21.99
N GLU A 217 1.39 -0.11 20.99
CA GLU A 217 2.12 -1.35 21.22
C GLU A 217 3.59 -1.04 21.54
N SER A 218 4.31 -2.03 22.05
CA SER A 218 5.73 -1.86 22.42
C SER A 218 6.71 -1.98 21.25
N THR A 219 6.22 -2.27 20.05
CA THR A 219 7.06 -2.53 18.87
C THR A 219 6.71 -1.58 17.73
N THR A 220 7.70 -1.30 16.87
CA THR A 220 7.57 -0.39 15.74
C THR A 220 6.89 -1.06 14.54
N ARG A 221 6.03 -0.35 13.81
CA ARG A 221 5.49 -0.78 12.52
C ARG A 221 6.36 -0.29 11.38
N TRP A 222 6.62 -1.19 10.44
CA TRP A 222 7.30 -0.91 9.18
C TRP A 222 6.45 -1.47 8.05
N SER A 223 6.12 -0.63 7.09
CA SER A 223 5.29 -1.05 5.98
C SER A 223 5.57 -0.29 4.70
N LEU A 224 5.33 -0.97 3.57
CA LEU A 224 5.42 -0.39 2.24
C LEU A 224 4.04 -0.40 1.57
N ASN A 225 3.82 0.55 0.68
CA ASN A 225 2.67 0.53 -0.22
C ASN A 225 3.07 0.96 -1.63
N VAL A 226 2.47 0.32 -2.63
CA VAL A 226 2.57 0.68 -4.04
C VAL A 226 1.20 0.53 -4.67
N ARG A 227 0.87 1.46 -5.55
CA ARG A 227 -0.41 1.53 -6.25
C ARG A 227 -0.35 0.81 -7.58
N PHE A 228 -1.42 0.09 -7.88
CA PHE A 228 -1.62 -0.64 -9.12
C PHE A 228 -2.98 -0.30 -9.71
N LYS A 229 -3.07 -0.32 -11.04
CA LYS A 229 -4.33 -0.17 -11.76
C LYS A 229 -4.26 -0.88 -13.11
N GLY A 230 -5.40 -1.11 -13.73
CA GLY A 230 -5.45 -1.56 -15.12
C GLY A 230 -4.83 -0.52 -16.03
N LEU A 231 -3.93 -0.95 -16.92
CA LEU A 231 -3.17 -0.06 -17.81
C LEU A 231 -4.08 0.89 -18.61
N PHE A 232 -5.25 0.41 -19.03
CA PHE A 232 -6.20 1.15 -19.87
C PHE A 232 -7.39 1.73 -19.08
N THR A 233 -7.38 1.64 -17.75
CA THR A 233 -8.40 2.30 -16.93
C THR A 233 -8.14 3.80 -16.87
N PRO A 234 -9.18 4.62 -16.62
CA PRO A 234 -9.01 6.06 -16.51
C PRO A 234 -7.95 6.47 -15.51
N TYR A 235 -7.06 7.38 -15.92
CA TYR A 235 -6.09 8.03 -15.07
C TYR A 235 -6.68 9.36 -14.58
N SER A 236 -6.36 9.72 -13.34
CA SER A 236 -6.56 11.05 -12.81
C SER A 236 -5.33 11.92 -13.14
N ASP A 237 -4.85 12.75 -12.22
CA ASP A 237 -3.69 13.59 -12.46
C ASP A 237 -2.37 12.81 -12.57
N LYS A 238 -2.29 11.66 -11.93
CA LYS A 238 -1.12 10.77 -11.94
C LYS A 238 -1.08 9.94 -13.23
N LYS A 239 -0.18 10.28 -14.15
CA LYS A 239 -0.14 9.76 -15.53
C LYS A 239 0.77 8.55 -15.71
N LEU A 240 0.47 7.77 -16.76
CA LEU A 240 1.38 6.75 -17.29
C LEU A 240 2.61 7.41 -17.91
N GLY A 241 3.80 6.84 -17.65
CA GLY A 241 5.09 7.38 -18.10
C GLY A 241 5.73 8.34 -17.10
N ASP A 242 4.96 8.93 -16.22
CA ASP A 242 5.41 9.80 -15.13
C ASP A 242 5.30 9.08 -13.79
N PHE A 243 4.13 9.13 -13.16
CA PHE A 243 3.88 8.48 -11.87
C PHE A 243 3.77 6.96 -11.99
N PHE A 244 3.13 6.46 -13.04
CA PHE A 244 2.97 5.03 -13.32
C PHE A 244 3.90 4.54 -14.42
N MET A 245 4.35 3.30 -14.30
CA MET A 245 5.03 2.53 -15.34
C MET A 245 4.21 1.31 -15.74
N PRO A 246 4.26 0.87 -17.03
CA PRO A 246 3.55 -0.32 -17.45
C PRO A 246 4.20 -1.57 -16.89
N LEU A 247 3.38 -2.52 -16.48
CA LEU A 247 3.78 -3.83 -16.00
C LEU A 247 3.02 -4.92 -16.77
N GLY A 248 3.74 -5.87 -17.38
CA GLY A 248 3.12 -7.04 -18.01
C GLY A 248 2.34 -6.76 -19.30
N LEU A 249 2.82 -5.88 -20.17
CA LEU A 249 2.19 -5.59 -21.47
C LEU A 249 2.01 -6.84 -22.35
N ARG A 250 0.80 -7.05 -22.86
CA ARG A 250 0.49 -8.06 -23.86
C ARG A 250 0.99 -7.65 -25.25
N PRO A 251 1.20 -8.59 -26.18
CA PRO A 251 1.73 -8.28 -27.51
C PRO A 251 0.93 -7.22 -28.27
N ALA A 252 -0.40 -7.30 -28.26
CA ALA A 252 -1.25 -6.31 -28.93
C ALA A 252 -1.09 -4.92 -28.34
N SER A 253 -1.02 -4.81 -27.02
CA SER A 253 -0.83 -3.53 -26.34
C SER A 253 0.55 -2.93 -26.60
N ARG A 254 1.60 -3.76 -26.71
CA ARG A 254 2.95 -3.32 -27.11
C ARG A 254 2.93 -2.71 -28.50
N ILE A 255 2.26 -3.37 -29.47
CA ILE A 255 2.11 -2.87 -30.82
C ILE A 255 1.33 -1.56 -30.82
N GLY A 256 0.16 -1.52 -30.14
CA GLY A 256 -0.70 -0.34 -30.11
C GLY A 256 -0.03 0.88 -29.50
N LEU A 257 0.71 0.73 -28.39
CA LEU A 257 1.43 1.82 -27.73
C LEU A 257 2.60 2.37 -28.58
N GLN A 258 3.15 1.57 -29.48
CA GLN A 258 4.22 1.98 -30.39
C GLN A 258 3.72 2.55 -31.72
N TYR A 259 2.46 2.28 -32.04
CA TYR A 259 1.89 2.73 -33.33
C TYR A 259 1.88 4.26 -33.44
N ARG A 260 2.23 4.73 -34.62
CA ARG A 260 2.14 6.13 -35.00
C ARG A 260 1.40 6.22 -36.34
N LEU A 261 0.43 7.14 -36.44
CA LEU A 261 -0.23 7.40 -37.68
C LEU A 261 0.78 7.94 -38.72
N PRO A 262 0.74 7.47 -39.98
CA PRO A 262 1.55 8.05 -41.04
C PRO A 262 1.27 9.54 -41.18
N PRO A 263 2.27 10.38 -41.55
CA PRO A 263 2.05 11.80 -41.82
C PRO A 263 0.99 12.00 -42.91
N GLY A 264 0.07 12.92 -42.66
CA GLY A 264 -1.03 13.24 -43.64
C GLY A 264 -2.20 12.27 -43.59
N PHE A 265 -2.24 11.36 -42.60
CA PHE A 265 -3.39 10.50 -42.34
C PHE A 265 -4.19 11.08 -41.17
N ASP A 266 -5.10 11.97 -41.50
CA ASP A 266 -6.06 12.54 -40.56
C ASP A 266 -7.30 11.66 -40.56
N GLY A 267 -7.45 10.81 -39.54
CA GLY A 267 -8.51 9.83 -39.37
C GLY A 267 -9.91 10.44 -39.19
#